data_c831d4aa8493b0c088bc2c7c29a11c53
#
_entry.id   c831d4aa8493b0c088bc2c7c29a11c53
#
_cell.length_a   1.000
_cell.length_b   1.000
_cell.length_c   1.000
_cell.angle_alpha   90.00
_cell.angle_beta   90.00
_cell.angle_gamma   90.00
#
_symmetry.space_group_name_H-M   'P 1'
#
loop_
_entity.id
_entity.type
_entity.pdbx_description
1 polymer ?
#
loop_
_entity_poly.entity_id
_entity_poly.type
_entity_poly.pdbx_seq_one_letter_code
_entity_poly.pdbx_strand_id
1 'polypeptide(L)'
;LTPYFLDTSALVKLYVQEPGTDRLLPLVEDRAENRFAVSAISAVEIRSAIRRRQRAEDIAPGVVAEILENLQSHLETRFLRQLVNDTVIDAAVEMVDRYALRAYDAVQLGGCLVLCASAAEQFTFVCSDRKLLDAARAERLRVLDPS
;
A
#
# COMPACT_ATOMS: atom_id res chain seq x y z
N LEU A 1 5.75 -1.20 -18.47
CA LEU A 1 6.10 -0.94 -17.08
C LEU A 1 5.55 -2.03 -16.17
N THR A 2 6.34 -2.45 -15.19
CA THR A 2 5.90 -3.45 -14.21
C THR A 2 4.98 -2.78 -13.18
N PRO A 3 3.72 -3.23 -13.03
CA PRO A 3 2.78 -2.61 -12.10
C PRO A 3 2.84 -3.25 -10.70
N TYR A 4 2.89 -2.40 -9.68
CA TYR A 4 2.88 -2.78 -8.27
C TYR A 4 1.73 -2.09 -7.55
N PHE A 5 1.12 -2.78 -6.61
CA PHE A 5 0.15 -2.21 -5.69
C PHE A 5 0.75 -2.25 -4.28
N LEU A 6 0.96 -1.09 -3.69
CA LEU A 6 1.52 -0.97 -2.34
C LEU A 6 0.38 -0.89 -1.32
N ASP A 7 0.33 -1.82 -0.37
CA ASP A 7 -0.51 -1.60 0.80
C ASP A 7 0.13 -0.55 1.71
N THR A 8 -0.54 -0.17 2.78
CA THR A 8 -0.03 0.87 3.68
C THR A 8 1.26 0.43 4.38
N SER A 9 1.42 -0.85 4.72
CA SER A 9 2.64 -1.35 5.36
C SER A 9 3.86 -1.21 4.46
N ALA A 10 3.69 -1.38 3.16
CA ALA A 10 4.74 -1.16 2.16
C ALA A 10 4.97 0.34 1.93
N LEU A 11 3.90 1.10 1.78
CA LEU A 11 3.99 2.54 1.49
C LEU A 11 4.75 3.30 2.59
N VAL A 12 4.52 2.98 3.85
CA VAL A 12 5.20 3.65 4.97
C VAL A 12 6.71 3.48 4.93
N LYS A 13 7.22 2.38 4.37
CA LYS A 13 8.66 2.11 4.23
C LYS A 13 9.37 3.10 3.33
N LEU A 14 8.65 3.78 2.47
CA LEU A 14 9.23 4.82 1.59
C LEU A 14 9.48 6.14 2.32
N TYR A 15 8.89 6.32 3.49
CA TYR A 15 8.94 7.58 4.25
C TYR A 15 9.60 7.44 5.62
N VAL A 16 9.63 6.22 6.14
CA VAL A 16 10.25 5.90 7.43
C VAL A 16 11.16 4.69 7.22
N GLN A 17 12.39 4.78 7.73
CA GLN A 17 13.33 3.67 7.63
C GLN A 17 12.83 2.48 8.46
N GLU A 18 12.58 1.37 7.78
CA GLU A 18 12.09 0.11 8.34
C GLU A 18 12.76 -1.06 7.61
N PRO A 19 12.65 -2.30 8.13
CA PRO A 19 13.05 -3.47 7.33
C PRO A 19 12.30 -3.48 5.99
N GLY A 20 13.04 -3.57 4.90
CA GLY A 20 12.51 -3.56 3.54
C GLY A 20 12.59 -2.23 2.82
N THR A 21 12.84 -1.12 3.50
CA THR A 21 12.99 0.19 2.86
C THR A 21 14.07 0.17 1.78
N ASP A 22 15.24 -0.41 2.09
CA ASP A 22 16.38 -0.45 1.16
C ASP A 22 16.10 -1.31 -0.09
N ARG A 23 15.17 -2.25 0.02
CA ARG A 23 14.75 -3.10 -1.11
C ARG A 23 13.68 -2.42 -1.95
N LEU A 24 12.79 -1.67 -1.33
CA LEU A 24 11.64 -1.07 -2.00
C LEU A 24 11.95 0.26 -2.68
N LEU A 25 12.77 1.11 -2.06
CA LEU A 25 13.12 2.43 -2.61
C LEU A 25 13.66 2.37 -4.05
N PRO A 26 14.63 1.49 -4.39
CA PRO A 26 15.14 1.44 -5.76
C PRO A 26 14.06 1.09 -6.79
N LEU A 27 13.10 0.24 -6.41
CA LEU A 27 11.99 -0.12 -7.31
C LEU A 27 11.10 1.10 -7.58
N VAL A 28 10.81 1.89 -6.56
CA VAL A 28 9.95 3.08 -6.68
C VAL A 28 10.66 4.21 -7.44
N GLU A 29 11.97 4.32 -7.29
CA GLU A 29 12.77 5.33 -7.98
C GLU A 29 12.95 5.01 -9.48
N ASP A 30 12.90 3.74 -9.87
CA ASP A 30 12.98 3.32 -11.26
C ASP A 30 11.65 3.49 -11.98
N ARG A 31 11.33 4.72 -12.29
CA ARG A 31 10.08 5.12 -12.95
C ARG A 31 10.02 4.75 -14.43
N ALA A 32 11.15 4.42 -15.03
CA ALA A 32 11.21 3.98 -16.42
C ALA A 32 10.69 2.55 -16.56
N GLU A 33 10.90 1.71 -15.54
CA GLU A 33 10.57 0.29 -15.58
C GLU A 33 9.34 -0.06 -14.75
N ASN A 34 8.99 0.76 -13.74
CA ASN A 34 7.98 0.42 -12.75
C ASN A 34 6.94 1.52 -12.58
N ARG A 35 5.72 1.12 -12.27
CA ARG A 35 4.65 2.03 -11.84
C ARG A 35 3.95 1.48 -10.61
N PHE A 36 3.38 2.37 -9.82
CA PHE A 36 2.85 2.03 -8.49
C PHE A 36 1.45 2.58 -8.30
N ALA A 37 0.60 1.74 -7.74
CA ALA A 37 -0.74 2.09 -7.31
C ALA A 37 -0.86 1.97 -5.80
N VAL A 38 -1.71 2.79 -5.21
CA VAL A 38 -2.08 2.73 -3.79
C VAL A 38 -3.58 2.89 -3.65
N SER A 39 -4.15 2.36 -2.57
CA SER A 39 -5.53 2.65 -2.22
C SER A 39 -5.68 4.09 -1.72
N ALA A 40 -6.82 4.71 -2.02
CA ALA A 40 -7.15 6.01 -1.44
C ALA A 40 -7.16 6.01 0.09
N ILE A 41 -7.50 4.87 0.71
CA ILE A 41 -7.49 4.75 2.18
C ILE A 41 -6.09 4.82 2.76
N SER A 42 -5.06 4.52 2.00
CA SER A 42 -3.67 4.61 2.45
C SER A 42 -3.28 6.04 2.83
N ALA A 43 -3.91 7.06 2.23
CA ALA A 43 -3.67 8.45 2.60
C ALA A 43 -4.03 8.72 4.07
N VAL A 44 -5.08 8.09 4.57
CA VAL A 44 -5.51 8.21 5.97
C VAL A 44 -4.67 7.31 6.87
N GLU A 45 -4.48 6.06 6.47
CA GLU A 45 -3.75 5.07 7.27
C GLU A 45 -2.29 5.45 7.51
N ILE A 46 -1.60 5.91 6.48
CA ILE A 46 -0.18 6.30 6.61
C ILE A 46 -0.02 7.55 7.47
N ARG A 47 -0.90 8.53 7.31
CA ARG A 47 -0.88 9.71 8.16
C ARG A 47 -1.11 9.34 9.63
N SER A 48 -2.05 8.45 9.89
CA SER A 48 -2.31 7.93 11.23
C SER A 48 -1.07 7.22 11.80
N ALA A 49 -0.40 6.38 11.02
CA ALA A 49 0.81 5.68 11.43
C ALA A 49 1.96 6.64 11.76
N ILE A 50 2.19 7.65 10.92
CA ILE A 50 3.25 8.65 11.12
C ILE A 50 2.96 9.51 12.36
N ARG A 51 1.72 9.94 12.56
CA ARG A 51 1.34 10.72 13.74
C ARG A 51 1.49 9.92 15.03
N ARG A 52 1.19 8.62 15.02
CA ARG A 52 1.43 7.75 16.18
C ARG A 52 2.91 7.68 16.54
N ARG A 53 3.79 7.57 15.55
CA ARG A 53 5.25 7.60 15.78
C ARG A 53 5.72 8.94 16.33
N GLN A 54 5.15 10.04 15.87
CA GLN A 54 5.44 11.36 16.43
C GLN A 54 5.03 11.45 17.91
N ARG A 55 3.84 10.96 18.25
CA ARG A 55 3.33 10.98 19.64
C ARG A 55 4.14 10.05 20.56
N ALA A 56 4.69 8.96 20.01
CA ALA A 56 5.60 8.07 20.72
C ALA A 56 7.06 8.59 20.75
N GLU A 57 7.31 9.77 20.20
CA GLU A 57 8.63 10.41 20.13
C GLU A 57 9.67 9.61 19.32
N ASP A 58 9.23 8.71 18.43
CA ASP A 58 10.11 7.98 17.52
C ASP A 58 10.61 8.85 16.36
N ILE A 59 9.86 9.90 16.01
CA ILE A 59 10.18 10.82 14.91
C ILE A 59 10.01 12.25 15.39
N ALA A 60 11.02 13.09 15.14
CA ALA A 60 10.98 14.51 15.51
C ALA A 60 9.90 15.28 14.74
N PRO A 61 9.22 16.27 15.37
CA PRO A 61 8.14 17.04 14.71
C PRO A 61 8.52 17.69 13.38
N GLY A 62 9.74 18.23 13.27
CA GLY A 62 10.22 18.82 12.02
C GLY A 62 10.37 17.82 10.89
N VAL A 63 10.81 16.60 11.20
CA VAL A 63 10.92 15.49 10.24
C VAL A 63 9.54 15.01 9.82
N VAL A 64 8.59 14.95 10.75
CA VAL A 64 7.20 14.57 10.44
C VAL A 64 6.58 15.55 9.46
N ALA A 65 6.75 16.85 9.65
CA ALA A 65 6.22 17.88 8.74
C ALA A 65 6.76 17.68 7.31
N GLU A 66 8.05 17.43 7.16
CA GLU A 66 8.70 17.17 5.88
C GLU A 66 8.17 15.88 5.24
N ILE A 67 8.05 14.79 6.00
CA ILE A 67 7.50 13.52 5.54
C ILE A 67 6.08 13.71 4.99
N LEU A 68 5.21 14.39 5.74
CA LEU A 68 3.81 14.56 5.36
C LEU A 68 3.67 15.44 4.12
N GLU A 69 4.52 16.45 3.95
CA GLU A 69 4.54 17.28 2.76
C GLU A 69 4.96 16.49 1.52
N ASN A 70 6.03 15.70 1.63
CA ASN A 70 6.49 14.83 0.55
C ASN A 70 5.45 13.77 0.20
N LEU A 71 4.84 13.15 1.20
CA LEU A 71 3.78 12.17 1.01
C LEU A 71 2.61 12.77 0.22
N GLN A 72 2.13 13.94 0.60
CA GLN A 72 1.02 14.62 -0.08
C GLN A 72 1.35 14.84 -1.55
N SER A 73 2.53 15.36 -1.84
CA SER A 73 3.01 15.56 -3.22
C SER A 73 3.07 14.25 -4.01
N HIS A 74 3.60 13.19 -3.42
CA HIS A 74 3.72 11.89 -4.09
C HIS A 74 2.37 11.24 -4.36
N LEU A 75 1.42 11.34 -3.41
CA LEU A 75 0.06 10.82 -3.61
C LEU A 75 -0.66 11.52 -4.77
N GLU A 76 -0.35 12.78 -5.02
CA GLU A 76 -0.93 13.54 -6.12
C GLU A 76 -0.25 13.30 -7.46
N THR A 77 1.06 13.03 -7.48
CA THR A 77 1.87 13.07 -8.70
C THR A 77 2.55 11.76 -9.09
N ARG A 78 2.76 10.84 -8.16
CA ARG A 78 3.57 9.64 -8.39
C ARG A 78 2.81 8.33 -8.41
N PHE A 79 1.71 8.25 -7.67
CA PHE A 79 0.97 7.00 -7.50
C PHE A 79 -0.36 7.04 -8.24
N LEU A 80 -0.69 5.93 -8.89
CA LEU A 80 -2.06 5.69 -9.31
C LEU A 80 -2.90 5.45 -8.05
N ARG A 81 -3.95 6.23 -7.88
CA ARG A 81 -4.80 6.16 -6.68
C ARG A 81 -6.08 5.41 -6.97
N GLN A 82 -6.23 4.25 -6.36
CA GLN A 82 -7.44 3.44 -6.45
C GLN A 82 -8.49 3.97 -5.45
N LEU A 83 -9.61 4.46 -5.96
CA LEU A 83 -10.73 4.90 -5.11
C LEU A 83 -11.38 3.71 -4.41
N VAL A 84 -11.85 3.94 -3.19
CA VAL A 84 -12.61 2.95 -2.42
C VAL A 84 -14.09 3.16 -2.74
N ASN A 85 -14.50 2.62 -3.88
CA ASN A 85 -15.91 2.66 -4.35
C ASN A 85 -16.67 1.41 -3.92
N ASP A 86 -17.94 1.30 -4.31
CA ASP A 86 -18.77 0.17 -3.93
C ASP A 86 -18.21 -1.17 -4.44
N THR A 87 -17.61 -1.20 -5.62
CA THR A 87 -17.00 -2.41 -6.17
C THR A 87 -15.84 -2.90 -5.29
N VAL A 88 -15.01 -1.99 -4.81
CA VAL A 88 -13.92 -2.30 -3.88
C VAL A 88 -14.47 -2.76 -2.52
N ILE A 89 -15.51 -2.12 -2.02
CA ILE A 89 -16.16 -2.52 -0.76
C ILE A 89 -16.74 -3.93 -0.89
N ASP A 90 -17.42 -4.25 -1.98
CA ASP A 90 -17.97 -5.60 -2.22
C ASP A 90 -16.85 -6.65 -2.25
N ALA A 91 -15.75 -6.36 -2.94
CA ALA A 91 -14.59 -7.25 -2.95
C ALA A 91 -13.98 -7.42 -1.55
N ALA A 92 -13.88 -6.35 -0.78
CA ALA A 92 -13.36 -6.39 0.60
C ALA A 92 -14.25 -7.26 1.51
N VAL A 93 -15.56 -7.18 1.37
CA VAL A 93 -16.51 -8.03 2.12
C VAL A 93 -16.26 -9.51 1.81
N GLU A 94 -16.06 -9.85 0.55
CA GLU A 94 -15.72 -11.23 0.19
C GLU A 94 -14.39 -11.68 0.81
N MET A 95 -13.40 -10.80 0.87
CA MET A 95 -12.10 -11.12 1.47
C MET A 95 -12.21 -11.33 2.98
N VAL A 96 -13.03 -10.57 3.66
CA VAL A 96 -13.32 -10.79 5.09
C VAL A 96 -14.01 -12.12 5.31
N ASP A 97 -14.93 -12.50 4.45
CA ASP A 97 -15.67 -13.77 4.57
C ASP A 97 -14.77 -14.98 4.29
N ARG A 98 -13.79 -14.86 3.40
CA ARG A 98 -12.87 -15.98 3.05
C ARG A 98 -11.67 -16.09 3.97
N TYR A 99 -11.18 -14.98 4.49
CA TYR A 99 -9.92 -14.92 5.23
C TYR A 99 -10.09 -14.18 6.55
N ALA A 100 -9.28 -14.52 7.53
CA ALA A 100 -9.27 -13.85 8.82
C ALA A 100 -8.50 -12.52 8.75
N LEU A 101 -9.01 -11.57 7.96
CA LEU A 101 -8.41 -10.26 7.73
C LEU A 101 -9.11 -9.18 8.53
N ARG A 102 -8.34 -8.16 8.93
CA ARG A 102 -8.92 -6.90 9.43
C ARG A 102 -9.59 -6.16 8.26
N ALA A 103 -10.57 -5.32 8.59
CA ALA A 103 -11.35 -4.59 7.58
C ALA A 103 -10.47 -3.80 6.60
N TYR A 104 -9.51 -3.04 7.10
CA TYR A 104 -8.64 -2.24 6.23
C TYR A 104 -7.70 -3.09 5.36
N ASP A 105 -7.22 -4.22 5.85
CA ASP A 105 -6.42 -5.16 5.07
C ASP A 105 -7.26 -5.77 3.94
N ALA A 106 -8.52 -6.09 4.22
CA ALA A 106 -9.46 -6.56 3.21
C ALA A 106 -9.74 -5.51 2.13
N VAL A 107 -9.83 -4.23 2.50
CA VAL A 107 -9.95 -3.11 1.54
C VAL A 107 -8.71 -3.00 0.67
N GLN A 108 -7.52 -3.17 1.21
CA GLN A 108 -6.28 -3.16 0.44
C GLN A 108 -6.27 -4.30 -0.59
N LEU A 109 -6.53 -5.52 -0.15
CA LEU A 109 -6.54 -6.68 -1.04
C LEU A 109 -7.65 -6.59 -2.08
N GLY A 110 -8.87 -6.24 -1.66
CA GLY A 110 -10.01 -6.05 -2.55
C GLY A 110 -9.75 -4.97 -3.59
N GLY A 111 -9.12 -3.87 -3.18
CA GLY A 111 -8.72 -2.80 -4.09
C GLY A 111 -7.75 -3.26 -5.17
N CYS A 112 -6.75 -4.03 -4.79
CA CYS A 112 -5.79 -4.60 -5.75
C CYS A 112 -6.49 -5.54 -6.74
N LEU A 113 -7.36 -6.42 -6.27
CA LEU A 113 -8.12 -7.35 -7.13
C LEU A 113 -8.99 -6.61 -8.12
N VAL A 114 -9.71 -5.59 -7.68
CA VAL A 114 -10.57 -4.75 -8.54
C VAL A 114 -9.72 -4.01 -9.57
N LEU A 115 -8.58 -3.47 -9.16
CA LEU A 115 -7.68 -2.78 -10.08
C LEU A 115 -7.13 -3.71 -11.16
N CYS A 116 -6.71 -4.90 -10.78
CA CYS A 116 -6.23 -5.91 -11.73
C CYS A 116 -7.32 -6.24 -12.76
N ALA A 117 -8.56 -6.42 -12.33
CA ALA A 117 -9.67 -6.73 -13.21
C ALA A 117 -10.02 -5.55 -14.14
N SER A 118 -10.10 -4.34 -13.61
CA SER A 118 -10.48 -3.15 -14.39
C SER A 118 -9.40 -2.70 -15.37
N ALA A 119 -8.13 -2.83 -15.00
CA ALA A 119 -7.00 -2.50 -15.86
C ALA A 119 -6.60 -3.64 -16.81
N ALA A 120 -7.14 -4.84 -16.62
CA ALA A 120 -6.74 -6.06 -17.33
C ALA A 120 -5.23 -6.31 -17.23
N GLU A 121 -4.65 -6.07 -16.05
CA GLU A 121 -3.23 -6.24 -15.75
C GLU A 121 -3.02 -6.95 -14.43
N GLN A 122 -1.88 -7.63 -14.31
CA GLN A 122 -1.45 -8.29 -13.09
C GLN A 122 -0.57 -7.34 -12.28
N PHE A 123 -1.15 -6.70 -11.26
CA PHE A 123 -0.36 -5.92 -10.31
C PHE A 123 0.25 -6.86 -9.27
N THR A 124 1.52 -6.64 -8.96
CA THR A 124 2.17 -7.31 -7.83
C THR A 124 1.74 -6.62 -6.54
N PHE A 125 1.16 -7.39 -5.62
CA PHE A 125 0.73 -6.89 -4.31
C PHE A 125 1.93 -6.86 -3.36
N VAL A 126 2.29 -5.66 -2.89
CA VAL A 126 3.45 -5.45 -2.02
C VAL A 126 2.97 -5.20 -0.60
N CYS A 127 3.37 -6.06 0.32
CA CYS A 127 2.86 -6.07 1.69
C CYS A 127 3.86 -6.78 2.61
N SER A 128 3.93 -6.39 3.86
CA SER A 128 4.76 -7.03 4.88
C SER A 128 3.98 -7.83 5.91
N ASP A 129 2.65 -7.85 5.83
CA ASP A 129 1.79 -8.63 6.72
C ASP A 129 1.61 -10.05 6.18
N ARG A 130 1.99 -11.05 6.98
CA ARG A 130 1.97 -12.45 6.56
C ARG A 130 0.57 -12.95 6.22
N LYS A 131 -0.43 -12.65 7.04
CA LYS A 131 -1.81 -13.10 6.79
C LYS A 131 -2.36 -12.51 5.51
N LEU A 132 -2.07 -11.23 5.27
CA LEU A 132 -2.51 -10.54 4.07
C LEU A 132 -1.79 -11.08 2.83
N LEU A 133 -0.49 -11.36 2.91
CA LEU A 133 0.26 -12.00 1.83
C LEU A 133 -0.30 -13.38 1.49
N ASP A 134 -0.62 -14.19 2.50
CA ASP A 134 -1.18 -15.53 2.29
C ASP A 134 -2.55 -15.44 1.60
N ALA A 135 -3.40 -14.50 1.99
CA ALA A 135 -4.68 -14.26 1.34
C ALA A 135 -4.49 -13.81 -0.12
N ALA A 136 -3.54 -12.90 -0.37
CA ALA A 136 -3.24 -12.44 -1.72
C ALA A 136 -2.77 -13.58 -2.63
N ARG A 137 -1.91 -14.47 -2.12
CA ARG A 137 -1.48 -15.66 -2.84
C ARG A 137 -2.64 -16.61 -3.13
N ALA A 138 -3.53 -16.81 -2.16
CA ALA A 138 -4.73 -17.64 -2.34
C ALA A 138 -5.66 -17.06 -3.42
N GLU A 139 -5.69 -15.75 -3.59
CA GLU A 139 -6.40 -15.06 -4.67
C GLU A 139 -5.59 -15.00 -5.98
N ARG A 140 -4.47 -15.70 -6.05
CA ARG A 140 -3.59 -15.82 -7.23
C ARG A 140 -2.92 -14.52 -7.67
N LEU A 141 -2.74 -13.58 -6.77
CA LEU A 141 -1.92 -12.41 -7.03
C LEU A 141 -0.43 -12.76 -6.95
N ARG A 142 0.37 -12.06 -7.75
CA ARG A 142 1.80 -12.00 -7.50
C ARG A 142 2.00 -11.16 -6.25
N VAL A 143 2.93 -11.58 -5.40
CA VAL A 143 3.20 -10.88 -4.14
C VAL A 143 4.68 -10.59 -3.97
N LEU A 144 4.96 -9.52 -3.26
CA LEU A 144 6.31 -9.14 -2.85
C LEU A 144 6.28 -8.73 -1.38
N ASP A 145 7.04 -9.42 -0.56
CA ASP A 145 7.34 -8.98 0.80
C ASP A 145 8.70 -8.29 0.79
N PRO A 146 8.75 -6.96 0.99
CA PRO A 146 10.02 -6.23 0.93
C PRO A 146 10.87 -6.41 2.19
N SER A 147 10.30 -6.93 3.27
CA SER A 147 10.98 -7.10 4.56
C SER A 147 12.13 -8.09 4.52
#